data_99b1931774160d57899fa6e37fbfbfb3
#
_entry.id   99b1931774160d57899fa6e37fbfbfb3
#
_cell.length_a   1.000
_cell.length_b   1.000
_cell.length_c   1.000
_cell.angle_alpha   90.00
_cell.angle_beta   90.00
_cell.angle_gamma   90.00
#
_symmetry.space_group_name_H-M   'P 1'
#
loop_
_entity.id
_entity.type
_entity.pdbx_description
1 polymer ?
#
loop_
_entity_poly.entity_id
_entity_poly.type
_entity_poly.pdbx_seq_one_letter_code
_entity_poly.pdbx_strand_id
1 'polypeptide(L)'
;MKFFVTGVGGQLGHDVMNELLKRGYEGVGSDMQEACDTAAPYMSLDITDRNAVEKAITDVNPDAVIHCAAWTAVDMAEDDENVAKVRAVNAGGTKNIADVCKKLNCKMTYISTDYVFDGQGTEPWKP
;
A
#
# COMPACT_ATOMS: atom_id res chain seq x y z
N MET A 1 12.44 12.49 8.11
CA MET A 1 11.57 11.29 8.16
C MET A 1 11.72 10.53 6.87
N LYS A 2 11.81 9.20 6.98
CA LYS A 2 11.88 8.29 5.85
C LYS A 2 10.55 7.54 5.69
N PHE A 3 10.01 7.52 4.49
CA PHE A 3 8.74 6.86 4.16
C PHE A 3 8.96 5.67 3.24
N PHE A 4 8.18 4.62 3.44
CA PHE A 4 8.04 3.53 2.48
C PHE A 4 6.65 3.61 1.87
N VAL A 5 6.56 3.70 0.54
CA VAL A 5 5.29 3.86 -0.16
C VAL A 5 5.07 2.67 -1.09
N THR A 6 3.98 1.93 -0.89
CA THR A 6 3.60 0.84 -1.80
C THR A 6 2.64 1.34 -2.88
N GLY A 7 2.66 0.71 -4.04
CA GLY A 7 1.75 1.08 -5.12
C GLY A 7 2.15 2.36 -5.86
N VAL A 8 3.46 2.68 -5.90
CA VAL A 8 3.94 3.92 -6.55
C VAL A 8 3.80 3.93 -8.07
N GLY A 9 3.52 2.79 -8.69
CA GLY A 9 3.15 2.69 -10.10
C GLY A 9 1.70 3.09 -10.40
N GLY A 10 0.86 3.18 -9.37
CA GLY A 10 -0.51 3.71 -9.46
C GLY A 10 -0.58 5.21 -9.24
N GLN A 11 -1.71 5.82 -9.61
CA GLN A 11 -1.92 7.27 -9.53
C GLN A 11 -1.64 7.82 -8.14
N LEU A 12 -2.32 7.29 -7.11
CA LEU A 12 -2.20 7.80 -5.74
C LEU A 12 -0.79 7.63 -5.19
N GLY A 13 -0.19 6.44 -5.34
CA GLY A 13 1.16 6.18 -4.83
C GLY A 13 2.22 7.06 -5.48
N HIS A 14 2.08 7.31 -6.80
CA HIS A 14 2.94 8.24 -7.54
C HIS A 14 2.83 9.67 -6.97
N ASP A 15 1.62 10.18 -6.80
CA ASP A 15 1.38 11.53 -6.29
C ASP A 15 1.87 11.70 -4.85
N VAL A 16 1.63 10.67 -4.00
CA VAL A 16 2.14 10.64 -2.61
C VAL A 16 3.66 10.71 -2.60
N MET A 17 4.36 9.91 -3.43
CA MET A 17 5.82 9.94 -3.48
C MET A 17 6.34 11.31 -3.91
N ASN A 18 5.76 11.89 -4.96
CA ASN A 18 6.15 13.21 -5.45
C ASN A 18 5.97 14.30 -4.39
N GLU A 19 4.86 14.27 -3.65
CA GLU A 19 4.59 15.26 -2.59
C GLU A 19 5.56 15.08 -1.40
N LEU A 20 5.90 13.84 -1.03
CA LEU A 20 6.92 13.57 0.00
C LEU A 20 8.28 14.17 -0.36
N LEU A 21 8.74 13.90 -1.59
CA LEU A 21 10.01 14.43 -2.10
C LEU A 21 10.00 15.96 -2.16
N LYS A 22 8.91 16.57 -2.65
CA LYS A 22 8.72 18.02 -2.70
C LYS A 22 8.79 18.67 -1.31
N ARG A 23 8.33 17.97 -0.27
CA ARG A 23 8.43 18.41 1.13
C ARG A 23 9.79 18.14 1.77
N GLY A 24 10.75 17.57 1.02
CA GLY A 24 12.09 17.28 1.51
C GLY A 24 12.18 16.04 2.41
N TYR A 25 11.21 15.14 2.32
CA TYR A 25 11.27 13.84 3.00
C TYR A 25 12.03 12.81 2.15
N GLU A 26 12.60 11.81 2.81
CA GLU A 26 13.15 10.64 2.14
C GLU A 26 12.02 9.65 1.84
N GLY A 27 12.01 9.10 0.62
CA GLY A 27 11.02 8.11 0.19
C GLY A 27 11.68 6.92 -0.47
N VAL A 28 11.14 5.73 -0.25
CA VAL A 28 11.43 4.51 -1.01
C VAL A 28 10.10 3.98 -1.54
N GLY A 29 10.01 3.80 -2.86
CA GLY A 29 8.81 3.32 -3.53
C GLY A 29 8.85 1.82 -3.79
N SER A 30 7.69 1.17 -3.81
CA SER A 30 7.55 -0.21 -4.28
C SER A 30 6.26 -0.43 -5.06
N ASP A 31 6.34 -1.36 -6.00
CA ASP A 31 5.21 -1.88 -6.78
C ASP A 31 5.54 -3.28 -7.29
N MET A 32 4.56 -4.00 -7.85
CA MET A 32 4.78 -5.32 -8.46
C MET A 32 5.60 -5.25 -9.77
N GLN A 33 5.63 -4.11 -10.43
CA GLN A 33 6.36 -3.91 -11.68
C GLN A 33 7.87 -4.01 -11.45
N GLU A 34 8.62 -4.48 -12.46
CA GLU A 34 10.08 -4.55 -12.39
C GLU A 34 10.73 -3.16 -12.31
N ALA A 35 10.11 -2.17 -12.95
CA ALA A 35 10.54 -0.78 -12.94
C ALA A 35 9.34 0.16 -12.89
N CYS A 36 9.53 1.32 -12.30
CA CYS A 36 8.51 2.35 -12.18
C CYS A 36 9.14 3.72 -12.40
N ASP A 37 8.41 4.63 -13.06
CA ASP A 37 8.84 6.01 -13.23
C ASP A 37 8.66 6.77 -11.92
N THR A 38 9.72 6.84 -11.15
CA THR A 38 9.76 7.58 -9.86
C THR A 38 11.14 8.18 -9.64
N ALA A 39 11.19 9.39 -9.11
CA ALA A 39 12.43 10.05 -8.72
C ALA A 39 13.03 9.50 -7.41
N ALA A 40 12.28 8.70 -6.67
CA ALA A 40 12.73 8.05 -5.44
C ALA A 40 13.43 6.71 -5.73
N PRO A 41 14.28 6.20 -4.83
CA PRO A 41 14.68 4.80 -4.83
C PRO A 41 13.47 3.88 -4.92
N TYR A 42 13.57 2.84 -5.76
CA TYR A 42 12.48 1.93 -6.07
C TYR A 42 12.89 0.48 -5.88
N MET A 43 11.95 -0.35 -5.49
CA MET A 43 12.11 -1.81 -5.49
C MET A 43 10.84 -2.51 -5.98
N SER A 44 11.00 -3.55 -6.78
CA SER A 44 9.91 -4.45 -7.12
C SER A 44 9.54 -5.29 -5.90
N LEU A 45 8.25 -5.32 -5.55
CA LEU A 45 7.75 -6.00 -4.36
C LEU A 45 6.31 -6.48 -4.58
N ASP A 46 6.12 -7.80 -4.49
CA ASP A 46 4.80 -8.40 -4.35
C ASP A 46 4.40 -8.39 -2.87
N ILE A 47 3.39 -7.61 -2.51
CA ILE A 47 2.92 -7.49 -1.13
C ILE A 47 2.27 -8.77 -0.60
N THR A 48 1.91 -9.71 -1.46
CA THR A 48 1.39 -11.03 -1.05
C THR A 48 2.48 -11.97 -0.54
N ASP A 49 3.75 -11.71 -0.90
CA ASP A 49 4.90 -12.43 -0.35
C ASP A 49 5.32 -11.85 1.00
N ARG A 50 4.92 -12.53 2.06
CA ARG A 50 5.20 -12.12 3.44
C ARG A 50 6.69 -11.94 3.72
N ASN A 51 7.53 -12.85 3.24
CA ASN A 51 8.97 -12.81 3.52
C ASN A 51 9.64 -11.66 2.77
N ALA A 52 9.23 -11.41 1.52
CA ALA A 52 9.71 -10.28 0.74
C ALA A 52 9.30 -8.96 1.39
N VAL A 53 8.06 -8.83 1.87
CA VAL A 53 7.56 -7.63 2.58
C VAL A 53 8.35 -7.40 3.86
N GLU A 54 8.54 -8.45 4.69
CA GLU A 54 9.30 -8.33 5.93
C GLU A 54 10.73 -7.88 5.66
N LYS A 55 11.40 -8.51 4.68
CA LYS A 55 12.76 -8.13 4.31
C LYS A 55 12.84 -6.69 3.81
N ALA A 56 11.99 -6.31 2.85
CA ALA A 56 12.00 -4.99 2.21
C ALA A 56 11.81 -3.87 3.23
N ILE A 57 10.78 -3.94 4.07
CA ILE A 57 10.46 -2.89 5.05
C ILE A 57 11.52 -2.87 6.17
N THR A 58 12.04 -4.03 6.59
CA THR A 58 13.10 -4.11 7.60
C THR A 58 14.40 -3.49 7.10
N ASP A 59 14.81 -3.80 5.86
CA ASP A 59 16.05 -3.26 5.27
C ASP A 59 15.96 -1.73 5.08
N VAL A 60 14.80 -1.21 4.69
CA VAL A 60 14.56 0.24 4.54
C VAL A 60 14.49 0.92 5.90
N ASN A 61 13.93 0.27 6.90
CA ASN A 61 13.69 0.79 8.26
C ASN A 61 13.04 2.19 8.25
N PRO A 62 11.81 2.33 7.69
CA PRO A 62 11.14 3.62 7.57
C PRO A 62 10.52 4.09 8.89
N ASP A 63 10.33 5.39 9.04
CA ASP A 63 9.54 5.97 10.14
C ASP A 63 8.04 5.70 9.97
N ALA A 64 7.59 5.63 8.71
CA ALA A 64 6.19 5.34 8.37
C ALA A 64 6.06 4.65 7.01
N VAL A 65 5.04 3.80 6.89
CA VAL A 65 4.60 3.19 5.64
C VAL A 65 3.29 3.84 5.18
N ILE A 66 3.23 4.25 3.91
CA ILE A 66 1.99 4.69 3.26
C ILE A 66 1.60 3.60 2.26
N HIS A 67 0.53 2.86 2.57
CA HIS A 67 0.10 1.71 1.80
C HIS A 67 -0.97 2.11 0.79
N CYS A 68 -0.54 2.31 -0.48
CA CYS A 68 -1.41 2.66 -1.60
C CYS A 68 -1.66 1.48 -2.56
N ALA A 69 -0.90 0.38 -2.43
CA ALA A 69 -1.10 -0.77 -3.28
C ALA A 69 -2.43 -1.46 -2.97
N ALA A 70 -3.23 -1.67 -4.00
CA ALA A 70 -4.51 -2.36 -3.92
C ALA A 70 -4.94 -2.87 -5.29
N TRP A 71 -5.76 -3.90 -5.31
CA TRP A 71 -6.54 -4.28 -6.50
C TRP A 71 -7.75 -3.35 -6.57
N THR A 72 -7.78 -2.46 -7.57
CA THR A 72 -8.80 -1.43 -7.72
C THR A 72 -9.74 -1.64 -8.92
N ALA A 73 -9.52 -2.67 -9.74
CA ALA A 73 -10.41 -3.04 -10.84
C ALA A 73 -11.64 -3.76 -10.28
N VAL A 74 -12.64 -2.98 -9.83
CA VAL A 74 -13.83 -3.46 -9.09
C VAL A 74 -14.59 -4.51 -9.89
N ASP A 75 -14.89 -4.23 -11.16
CA ASP A 75 -15.65 -5.15 -12.01
C ASP A 75 -14.95 -6.51 -12.15
N MET A 76 -13.62 -6.50 -12.34
CA MET A 76 -12.82 -7.73 -12.41
C MET A 76 -12.70 -8.43 -11.05
N ALA A 77 -12.88 -7.72 -9.94
CA ALA A 77 -12.80 -8.29 -8.60
C ALA A 77 -14.02 -9.17 -8.26
N GLU A 78 -15.15 -8.97 -8.97
CA GLU A 78 -16.37 -9.75 -8.81
C GLU A 78 -16.31 -11.09 -9.58
N ASP A 79 -15.37 -11.26 -10.51
CA ASP A 79 -15.19 -12.53 -11.21
C ASP A 79 -14.66 -13.59 -10.25
N ASP A 80 -15.31 -14.76 -10.20
CA ASP A 80 -14.96 -15.88 -9.30
C ASP A 80 -13.48 -16.28 -9.38
N GLU A 81 -12.87 -16.20 -10.57
CA GLU A 81 -11.45 -16.51 -10.78
C GLU A 81 -10.49 -15.51 -10.14
N ASN A 82 -10.95 -14.28 -9.88
CA ASN A 82 -10.13 -13.20 -9.32
C ASN A 82 -10.30 -13.03 -7.79
N VAL A 83 -11.38 -13.54 -7.21
CA VAL A 83 -11.70 -13.37 -5.77
C VAL A 83 -10.53 -13.75 -4.87
N ALA A 84 -9.86 -14.88 -5.15
CA ALA A 84 -8.71 -15.33 -4.35
C ALA A 84 -7.54 -14.35 -4.44
N LYS A 85 -7.25 -13.83 -5.64
CA LYS A 85 -6.17 -12.85 -5.88
C LYS A 85 -6.48 -11.51 -5.22
N VAL A 86 -7.72 -11.02 -5.36
CA VAL A 86 -8.18 -9.77 -4.72
C VAL A 86 -8.03 -9.85 -3.20
N ARG A 87 -8.44 -10.97 -2.58
CA ARG A 87 -8.26 -11.19 -1.15
C ARG A 87 -6.80 -11.28 -0.75
N ALA A 88 -5.98 -11.96 -1.55
CA ALA A 88 -4.55 -12.06 -1.29
C ALA A 88 -3.88 -10.67 -1.30
N VAL A 89 -4.22 -9.81 -2.26
CA VAL A 89 -3.66 -8.46 -2.37
C VAL A 89 -4.25 -7.54 -1.29
N ASN A 90 -5.59 -7.35 -1.28
CA ASN A 90 -6.22 -6.30 -0.47
C ASN A 90 -6.28 -6.64 1.02
N ALA A 91 -6.39 -7.91 1.39
CA ALA A 91 -6.41 -8.34 2.78
C ALA A 91 -5.07 -8.93 3.21
N GLY A 92 -4.53 -9.91 2.48
CA GLY A 92 -3.29 -10.58 2.80
C GLY A 92 -2.08 -9.65 2.75
N GLY A 93 -1.93 -8.90 1.66
CA GLY A 93 -0.85 -7.93 1.49
C GLY A 93 -0.88 -6.83 2.53
N THR A 94 -2.07 -6.25 2.78
CA THR A 94 -2.25 -5.26 3.85
C THR A 94 -1.86 -5.82 5.22
N LYS A 95 -2.27 -7.06 5.51
CA LYS A 95 -1.89 -7.74 6.76
C LYS A 95 -0.39 -7.94 6.87
N ASN A 96 0.29 -8.36 5.81
CA ASN A 96 1.74 -8.54 5.80
C ASN A 96 2.46 -7.24 6.18
N ILE A 97 2.06 -6.12 5.59
CA ILE A 97 2.63 -4.79 5.87
C ILE A 97 2.34 -4.38 7.32
N ALA A 98 1.10 -4.54 7.80
CA ALA A 98 0.72 -4.19 9.16
C ALA A 98 1.50 -5.00 10.22
N ASP A 99 1.70 -6.31 9.99
CA ASP A 99 2.49 -7.18 10.87
C ASP A 99 3.94 -6.67 11.01
N VAL A 100 4.57 -6.28 9.89
CA VAL A 100 5.94 -5.76 9.89
C VAL A 100 6.00 -4.38 10.56
N CYS A 101 5.07 -3.48 10.24
CA CYS A 101 4.99 -2.16 10.87
C CYS A 101 4.86 -2.28 12.39
N LYS A 102 4.02 -3.21 12.87
CA LYS A 102 3.88 -3.51 14.30
C LYS A 102 5.20 -4.00 14.91
N LYS A 103 5.89 -4.92 14.24
CA LYS A 103 7.18 -5.49 14.68
C LYS A 103 8.27 -4.43 14.82
N LEU A 104 8.32 -3.48 13.87
CA LEU A 104 9.29 -2.39 13.82
C LEU A 104 8.89 -1.15 14.63
N ASN A 105 7.69 -1.15 15.23
CA ASN A 105 7.07 0.03 15.84
C ASN A 105 7.00 1.22 14.86
N CYS A 106 6.77 0.93 13.59
CA CYS A 106 6.64 1.88 12.49
C CYS A 106 5.17 2.28 12.31
N LYS A 107 4.90 3.54 12.00
CA LYS A 107 3.54 4.00 11.68
C LYS A 107 3.09 3.45 10.34
N MET A 108 1.79 3.15 10.21
CA MET A 108 1.17 2.76 8.94
C MET A 108 -0.04 3.63 8.65
N THR A 109 -0.10 4.16 7.44
CA THR A 109 -1.31 4.73 6.86
C THR A 109 -1.83 3.76 5.79
N TYR A 110 -3.09 3.35 5.91
CA TYR A 110 -3.78 2.49 4.96
C TYR A 110 -4.91 3.26 4.28
N ILE A 111 -5.02 3.13 2.97
CA ILE A 111 -6.10 3.73 2.19
C ILE A 111 -7.26 2.74 2.17
N SER A 112 -8.31 3.06 2.90
CA SER A 112 -9.53 2.27 2.97
C SER A 112 -10.48 2.60 1.81
N THR A 113 -11.66 2.03 1.80
CA THR A 113 -12.71 2.20 0.80
C THR A 113 -14.04 2.51 1.48
N ASP A 114 -14.93 3.23 0.79
CA ASP A 114 -16.31 3.45 1.21
C ASP A 114 -17.16 2.18 1.22
N TYR A 115 -16.74 1.14 0.49
CA TYR A 115 -17.38 -0.19 0.51
C TYR A 115 -17.32 -0.89 1.88
N VAL A 116 -16.60 -0.36 2.88
CA VAL A 116 -16.67 -0.84 4.27
C VAL A 116 -17.99 -0.47 4.95
N PHE A 117 -18.74 0.47 4.39
CA PHE A 117 -20.05 0.90 4.87
C PHE A 117 -21.17 0.17 4.11
N ASP A 118 -22.30 -0.03 4.76
CA ASP A 118 -23.43 -0.76 4.18
C ASP A 118 -24.28 0.07 3.19
N GLY A 119 -23.95 1.35 3.00
CA GLY A 119 -24.67 2.25 2.11
C GLY A 119 -26.07 2.64 2.58
N GLN A 120 -26.44 2.30 3.81
CA GLN A 120 -27.76 2.58 4.35
C GLN A 120 -27.77 3.90 5.14
N GLY A 121 -28.95 4.59 5.09
CA GLY A 121 -29.14 5.83 5.84
C GLY A 121 -28.80 7.09 5.07
N THR A 122 -29.11 8.23 5.70
CA THR A 122 -28.94 9.59 5.15
C THR A 122 -28.05 10.46 6.02
N GLU A 123 -27.60 9.94 7.14
CA GLU A 123 -26.70 10.63 8.08
C GLU A 123 -25.26 10.24 7.81
N PRO A 124 -24.29 11.18 7.89
CA PRO A 124 -22.87 10.84 7.80
C PRO A 124 -22.44 9.85 8.89
N TRP A 125 -21.61 8.88 8.51
CA TRP A 125 -20.99 7.97 9.48
C TRP A 125 -20.08 8.74 10.43
N LYS A 126 -20.10 8.34 11.69
CA LYS A 126 -19.23 8.92 12.72
C LYS A 126 -17.99 8.02 12.91
N PRO A 127 -16.82 8.61 13.24
CA PRO A 127 -15.62 7.87 13.59
C PRO A 127 -15.83 6.92 14.78
#